data_5aa97e2b827ccf7cbcede2c7e473d2da
#
_entry.id   5aa97e2b827ccf7cbcede2c7e473d2da
#
_cell.length_a   1.000
_cell.length_b   1.000
_cell.length_c   1.000
_cell.angle_alpha   90.00
_cell.angle_beta   90.00
_cell.angle_gamma   90.00
#
_symmetry.space_group_name_H-M   'P 1'
#
loop_
_entity.id
_entity.type
_entity.pdbx_description
1 polymer ?
#
loop_
_entity_poly.entity_id
_entity_poly.type
_entity_poly.pdbx_seq_one_letter_code
_entity_poly.pdbx_strand_id
1 'polypeptide(L)'
;DGIIYPPHISMEQCSSESTALYKAELAARLFGLPVSSSENEKAAGNASDSHFSKICEFVSERAVDSEFAKNEGTFEKKQILTESEDNVNEVKNETGQEDFSEEIEFVDLTGGFGVDFSYIASRLGLSSMYVERQAHLCEAAKENFERLGLKNAIVKNEDGIEVLHSLKELKLIFIDPARRDDAGNKVVSLKDCTPDVTVLQEEMLLKADYVIIKLSPMLDWHRAISELSHVREVHIISVNNECKELLLVLSARNMGENLRIYCINDAQSFVCDELDMEASQVKIAPSTLEEMQYLYEPNASLMKAGCFGVLSERYDARMLSKNSHLFVSREPIAAFPGRSFRIIAVSSFNKKELKHHLAGITKANIATRNFPFSVAELRKRLKLKDGGEIYIFATTLSDESHVLVITEKA
;
A
#
# COMPACT_ATOMS: atom_id res chain seq x y z
N ASP A 1 -19.42 9.02 15.50
CA ASP A 1 -19.88 7.95 16.38
C ASP A 1 -21.25 7.45 15.93
N GLY A 2 -21.53 6.15 16.09
CA GLY A 2 -22.78 5.50 15.68
C GLY A 2 -22.62 4.51 14.51
N ILE A 3 -21.40 4.27 14.05
CA ILE A 3 -21.11 3.25 13.03
C ILE A 3 -21.42 1.85 13.58
N ILE A 4 -22.12 1.05 12.80
CA ILE A 4 -22.39 -0.36 13.13
C ILE A 4 -21.19 -1.20 12.76
N TYR A 5 -20.68 -1.92 13.75
CA TYR A 5 -19.57 -2.86 13.57
C TYR A 5 -20.09 -4.30 13.55
N PRO A 6 -19.61 -5.12 12.64
CA PRO A 6 -19.94 -6.54 12.61
C PRO A 6 -19.22 -7.32 13.72
N PRO A 7 -19.56 -8.62 13.96
CA PRO A 7 -18.89 -9.47 14.94
C PRO A 7 -17.39 -9.59 14.72
N HIS A 8 -16.62 -9.77 15.79
CA HIS A 8 -15.15 -9.68 15.92
C HIS A 8 -14.28 -10.30 14.82
N ILE A 9 -14.64 -11.45 14.26
CA ILE A 9 -13.80 -12.18 13.29
C ILE A 9 -13.58 -11.40 11.99
N SER A 10 -14.54 -10.60 11.62
CA SER A 10 -14.49 -9.87 10.36
C SER A 10 -13.77 -8.54 10.46
N MET A 11 -13.58 -7.99 11.67
CA MET A 11 -12.87 -6.71 11.88
C MET A 11 -11.34 -6.82 11.63
N GLU A 12 -10.74 -8.00 11.84
CA GLU A 12 -9.32 -8.24 11.56
C GLU A 12 -9.00 -8.21 10.05
N GLN A 13 -10.01 -8.36 9.20
CA GLN A 13 -9.89 -8.35 7.75
C GLN A 13 -10.21 -6.99 7.12
N CYS A 14 -10.71 -6.05 7.89
CA CYS A 14 -11.00 -4.69 7.43
C CYS A 14 -9.71 -3.89 7.18
N SER A 15 -9.78 -3.03 6.19
CA SER A 15 -8.78 -1.97 6.02
C SER A 15 -8.73 -1.08 7.25
N SER A 16 -7.52 -0.68 7.64
CA SER A 16 -7.35 0.38 8.61
C SER A 16 -7.78 1.72 8.00
N GLU A 17 -8.11 2.70 8.84
CA GLU A 17 -8.42 4.06 8.37
C GLU A 17 -7.32 4.61 7.45
N SER A 18 -6.05 4.48 7.84
CA SER A 18 -4.92 4.97 7.06
C SER A 18 -4.81 4.32 5.67
N THR A 19 -5.07 3.01 5.55
CA THR A 19 -5.02 2.33 4.25
C THR A 19 -6.26 2.63 3.40
N ALA A 20 -7.42 2.86 4.01
CA ALA A 20 -8.64 3.27 3.31
C ALA A 20 -8.52 4.70 2.75
N LEU A 21 -7.99 5.63 3.54
CA LEU A 21 -7.67 6.98 3.09
C LEU A 21 -6.66 6.97 1.93
N TYR A 22 -5.61 6.15 2.01
CA TYR A 22 -4.65 6.00 0.91
C TYR A 22 -5.34 5.59 -0.39
N LYS A 23 -6.25 4.61 -0.35
CA LYS A 23 -7.01 4.16 -1.53
C LYS A 23 -7.92 5.25 -2.10
N ALA A 24 -8.54 6.03 -1.22
CA ALA A 24 -9.36 7.16 -1.63
C ALA A 24 -8.55 8.25 -2.35
N GLU A 25 -7.38 8.61 -1.82
CA GLU A 25 -6.48 9.58 -2.47
C GLU A 25 -5.84 9.00 -3.75
N LEU A 26 -5.51 7.71 -3.78
CA LEU A 26 -5.10 7.03 -5.00
C LEU A 26 -6.18 7.16 -6.08
N ALA A 27 -7.42 6.83 -5.76
CA ALA A 27 -8.53 6.97 -6.69
C ALA A 27 -8.70 8.43 -7.17
N ALA A 28 -8.66 9.40 -6.26
CA ALA A 28 -8.72 10.81 -6.59
C ALA A 28 -7.60 11.26 -7.55
N ARG A 29 -6.37 10.82 -7.32
CA ARG A 29 -5.22 11.10 -8.19
C ARG A 29 -5.41 10.53 -9.59
N LEU A 30 -5.94 9.30 -9.73
CA LEU A 30 -6.20 8.69 -11.04
C LEU A 30 -7.15 9.53 -11.90
N PHE A 31 -8.03 10.33 -11.28
CA PHE A 31 -8.94 11.25 -11.96
C PHE A 31 -8.48 12.71 -11.96
N GLY A 32 -7.24 12.97 -11.57
CA GLY A 32 -6.69 14.33 -11.55
C GLY A 32 -7.36 15.27 -10.55
N LEU A 33 -8.02 14.73 -9.52
CA LEU A 33 -8.62 15.54 -8.47
C LEU A 33 -7.52 16.10 -7.56
N PRO A 34 -7.65 17.36 -7.08
CA PRO A 34 -6.69 17.92 -6.15
C PRO A 34 -6.67 17.13 -4.84
N VAL A 35 -5.51 17.11 -4.18
CA VAL A 35 -5.40 16.53 -2.83
C VAL A 35 -6.35 17.25 -1.88
N SER A 36 -7.01 16.50 -0.98
CA SER A 36 -7.84 17.09 0.05
C SER A 36 -6.99 18.02 0.92
N SER A 37 -7.25 19.32 0.87
CA SER A 37 -6.54 20.29 1.70
C SER A 37 -6.97 20.13 3.16
N SER A 38 -6.01 20.21 4.09
CA SER A 38 -6.14 20.02 5.54
C SER A 38 -7.15 20.94 6.27
N GLU A 39 -7.91 21.75 5.58
CA GLU A 39 -8.90 22.64 6.19
C GLU A 39 -10.18 21.94 6.69
N ASN A 40 -10.53 20.78 6.11
CA ASN A 40 -11.64 19.96 6.59
C ASN A 40 -11.27 19.02 7.75
N GLU A 41 -9.98 18.85 8.04
CA GLU A 41 -9.46 17.95 9.10
C GLU A 41 -9.60 18.54 10.51
N LYS A 42 -9.84 19.84 10.66
CA LYS A 42 -10.00 20.49 11.98
C LYS A 42 -11.27 20.09 12.74
N ALA A 43 -12.18 19.36 12.11
CA ALA A 43 -13.40 18.85 12.74
C ALA A 43 -13.23 17.46 13.41
N ALA A 44 -12.17 16.71 13.07
CA ALA A 44 -11.85 15.41 13.66
C ALA A 44 -10.53 15.54 14.43
N GLY A 45 -10.61 15.87 15.70
CA GLY A 45 -9.44 16.13 16.54
C GLY A 45 -8.64 14.88 16.91
N ASN A 46 -7.62 14.54 16.15
CA ASN A 46 -6.58 13.60 16.58
C ASN A 46 -5.23 13.84 15.88
N ALA A 47 -4.14 13.72 16.61
CA ALA A 47 -2.76 14.01 16.21
C ALA A 47 -2.14 13.06 15.15
N SER A 48 -2.92 12.12 14.58
CA SER A 48 -2.50 11.23 13.48
C SER A 48 -2.51 11.91 12.11
N ASP A 49 -3.20 13.03 11.98
CA ASP A 49 -3.56 13.65 10.69
C ASP A 49 -2.40 14.35 9.97
N SER A 50 -1.38 14.84 10.71
CA SER A 50 -0.23 15.52 10.11
C SER A 50 0.71 14.60 9.29
N HIS A 51 0.66 13.30 9.53
CA HIS A 51 1.48 12.32 8.80
C HIS A 51 0.84 11.93 7.47
N PHE A 52 -0.47 11.85 7.44
CA PHE A 52 -1.24 11.45 6.26
C PHE A 52 -1.27 12.55 5.19
N SER A 53 -1.36 13.81 5.59
CA SER A 53 -1.29 14.98 4.68
C SER A 53 -0.03 14.93 3.79
N LYS A 54 1.12 14.51 4.33
CA LYS A 54 2.37 14.38 3.57
C LYS A 54 2.36 13.26 2.53
N ILE A 55 1.62 12.17 2.79
CA ILE A 55 1.48 11.08 1.81
C ILE A 55 0.60 11.55 0.66
N CYS A 56 -0.48 12.26 0.96
CA CYS A 56 -1.38 12.84 -0.03
C CYS A 56 -0.67 13.89 -0.90
N GLU A 57 0.13 14.79 -0.32
CA GLU A 57 0.97 15.74 -1.06
C GLU A 57 1.95 15.02 -1.99
N PHE A 58 2.61 13.96 -1.52
CA PHE A 58 3.57 13.20 -2.31
C PHE A 58 2.91 12.46 -3.48
N VAL A 59 1.72 11.87 -3.29
CA VAL A 59 0.97 11.21 -4.36
C VAL A 59 0.58 12.20 -5.46
N SER A 60 0.36 13.48 -5.10
CA SER A 60 -0.03 14.53 -6.04
C SER A 60 1.13 15.27 -6.72
N GLU A 61 2.24 15.55 -6.01
CA GLU A 61 3.36 16.34 -6.56
C GLU A 61 4.02 15.67 -7.77
N ARG A 62 4.06 14.35 -7.83
CA ARG A 62 4.63 13.63 -8.97
C ARG A 62 3.66 13.35 -10.12
N ALA A 63 2.37 13.64 -9.94
CA ALA A 63 1.42 13.68 -11.05
C ALA A 63 1.66 14.88 -11.98
N VAL A 64 2.31 15.94 -11.47
CA VAL A 64 2.60 17.17 -12.22
C VAL A 64 3.81 17.03 -13.15
N ASP A 65 4.74 16.11 -12.86
CA ASP A 65 5.93 15.85 -13.71
C ASP A 65 5.65 14.92 -14.90
N SER A 66 4.46 14.30 -14.96
CA SER A 66 4.01 13.59 -16.17
C SER A 66 3.35 14.59 -17.11
N GLU A 67 3.65 14.54 -18.42
CA GLU A 67 3.11 15.38 -19.48
C GLU A 67 1.56 15.40 -19.62
N PHE A 68 0.84 14.92 -18.62
CA PHE A 68 -0.61 14.88 -18.51
C PHE A 68 -1.29 16.26 -18.55
N ALA A 69 -0.56 17.32 -18.17
CA ALA A 69 -1.09 18.69 -18.13
C ALA A 69 -1.15 19.40 -19.51
N LYS A 70 -0.73 18.77 -20.61
CA LYS A 70 -0.59 19.46 -21.92
C LYS A 70 -1.60 19.07 -23.00
N ASN A 71 -2.50 18.14 -22.73
CA ASN A 71 -3.61 17.86 -23.66
C ASN A 71 -4.94 18.31 -23.04
N GLU A 72 -5.10 19.62 -22.91
CA GLU A 72 -6.41 20.25 -22.72
C GLU A 72 -7.24 20.12 -24.01
N GLY A 73 -7.94 19.00 -24.11
CA GLY A 73 -9.16 18.92 -24.90
C GLY A 73 -10.26 19.64 -24.11
N THR A 74 -10.70 20.76 -24.61
CA THR A 74 -11.74 21.64 -24.11
C THR A 74 -12.93 20.92 -23.46
N PHE A 75 -12.96 20.92 -22.13
CA PHE A 75 -14.21 20.71 -21.39
C PHE A 75 -14.84 22.08 -21.13
N GLU A 76 -15.92 22.37 -21.82
CA GLU A 76 -16.76 23.53 -21.57
C GLU A 76 -17.27 23.51 -20.11
N LYS A 77 -16.97 24.57 -19.37
CA LYS A 77 -17.55 24.85 -18.07
C LYS A 77 -19.07 25.05 -18.22
N LYS A 78 -19.86 24.04 -17.89
CA LYS A 78 -21.27 24.26 -17.59
C LYS A 78 -21.39 24.82 -16.18
N GLN A 79 -21.71 26.12 -16.11
CA GLN A 79 -22.15 26.79 -14.89
C GLN A 79 -23.32 26.05 -14.27
N ILE A 80 -23.19 25.66 -12.99
CA ILE A 80 -24.29 25.19 -12.19
C ILE A 80 -25.08 26.44 -11.75
N LEU A 81 -26.19 26.68 -12.42
CA LEU A 81 -27.25 27.56 -11.92
C LEU A 81 -28.16 26.72 -11.05
N THR A 82 -28.29 27.13 -9.79
CA THR A 82 -29.37 26.75 -8.89
C THR A 82 -30.71 27.17 -9.48
N GLU A 83 -31.68 26.26 -9.55
CA GLU A 83 -33.08 26.56 -9.21
C GLU A 83 -34.01 25.36 -9.42
N SER A 84 -34.80 25.15 -8.36
CA SER A 84 -36.19 24.70 -8.27
C SER A 84 -36.54 23.22 -8.46
N GLU A 85 -37.13 22.77 -7.36
CA GLU A 85 -38.09 21.69 -7.18
C GLU A 85 -39.02 21.48 -8.39
N ASP A 86 -39.22 20.22 -8.79
CA ASP A 86 -40.52 19.58 -8.93
C ASP A 86 -40.47 18.30 -9.78
N ASN A 87 -41.21 17.29 -9.24
CA ASN A 87 -41.74 16.11 -9.94
C ASN A 87 -40.81 14.97 -10.38
N VAL A 88 -40.58 14.06 -9.44
CA VAL A 88 -40.28 12.67 -9.73
C VAL A 88 -41.56 11.96 -10.22
N ASN A 89 -41.67 11.73 -11.53
CA ASN A 89 -42.64 10.80 -12.07
C ASN A 89 -42.06 9.38 -12.06
N GLU A 90 -42.52 8.54 -11.16
CA GLU A 90 -42.30 7.08 -11.22
C GLU A 90 -42.99 6.52 -12.47
N VAL A 91 -42.16 6.16 -13.46
CA VAL A 91 -42.60 5.31 -14.59
C VAL A 91 -42.26 3.88 -14.19
N LYS A 92 -43.22 3.14 -13.66
CA LYS A 92 -43.10 1.69 -13.49
C LYS A 92 -43.29 1.00 -14.84
N ASN A 93 -42.24 0.39 -15.35
CA ASN A 93 -42.37 -0.54 -16.48
C ASN A 93 -42.82 -1.92 -15.96
N GLU A 94 -43.73 -2.57 -16.69
CA GLU A 94 -44.43 -3.81 -16.31
C GLU A 94 -43.55 -5.08 -16.21
N THR A 95 -42.23 -4.98 -16.27
CA THR A 95 -41.31 -6.12 -16.23
C THR A 95 -40.54 -6.26 -14.91
N GLY A 96 -40.80 -5.42 -13.91
CA GLY A 96 -40.20 -5.59 -12.56
C GLY A 96 -38.67 -5.44 -12.49
N GLN A 97 -38.00 -5.05 -13.55
CA GLN A 97 -36.60 -4.62 -13.54
C GLN A 97 -36.56 -3.13 -13.18
N GLU A 98 -35.98 -2.83 -12.04
CA GLU A 98 -35.62 -1.46 -11.69
C GLU A 98 -34.59 -0.96 -12.71
N ASP A 99 -35.06 -0.12 -13.65
CA ASP A 99 -34.21 0.58 -14.59
C ASP A 99 -33.51 1.69 -13.80
N PHE A 100 -32.25 1.45 -13.37
CA PHE A 100 -31.45 2.47 -12.70
C PHE A 100 -31.11 3.53 -13.74
N SER A 101 -31.88 4.61 -13.77
CA SER A 101 -31.67 5.75 -14.66
C SER A 101 -30.44 6.59 -14.30
N GLU A 102 -29.76 6.29 -13.20
CA GLU A 102 -28.48 6.90 -12.82
C GLU A 102 -27.33 6.06 -13.35
N GLU A 103 -26.48 6.66 -14.14
CA GLU A 103 -25.27 6.05 -14.68
C GLU A 103 -24.28 5.82 -13.53
N ILE A 104 -24.04 4.56 -13.14
CA ILE A 104 -23.05 4.21 -12.11
C ILE A 104 -21.66 4.47 -12.65
N GLU A 105 -20.85 5.21 -11.92
CA GLU A 105 -19.49 5.59 -12.30
C GLU A 105 -18.42 4.83 -11.50
N PHE A 106 -18.70 4.47 -10.24
CA PHE A 106 -17.81 3.69 -9.39
C PHE A 106 -18.54 2.46 -8.84
N VAL A 107 -17.89 1.30 -8.88
CA VAL A 107 -18.39 0.08 -8.25
C VAL A 107 -17.32 -0.61 -7.42
N ASP A 108 -17.71 -1.05 -6.21
CA ASP A 108 -16.96 -2.02 -5.41
C ASP A 108 -17.67 -3.37 -5.53
N LEU A 109 -17.01 -4.33 -6.20
CA LEU A 109 -17.57 -5.66 -6.50
C LEU A 109 -17.49 -6.63 -5.30
N THR A 110 -16.82 -6.25 -4.22
CA THR A 110 -16.52 -7.09 -3.05
C THR A 110 -16.64 -6.31 -1.75
N GLY A 111 -17.72 -5.57 -1.60
CA GLY A 111 -17.92 -4.51 -0.62
C GLY A 111 -17.54 -4.80 0.83
N GLY A 112 -17.73 -6.06 1.33
CA GLY A 112 -17.39 -6.44 2.69
C GLY A 112 -18.03 -5.54 3.73
N PHE A 113 -17.23 -4.90 4.60
CA PHE A 113 -17.72 -3.92 5.59
C PHE A 113 -17.95 -2.52 5.04
N GLY A 114 -17.65 -2.29 3.76
CA GLY A 114 -17.84 -1.00 3.13
C GLY A 114 -16.83 0.07 3.56
N VAL A 115 -15.73 -0.30 4.24
CA VAL A 115 -14.72 0.66 4.68
C VAL A 115 -14.06 1.31 3.46
N ASP A 116 -13.43 0.52 2.59
CA ASP A 116 -12.77 1.02 1.39
C ASP A 116 -13.75 1.75 0.48
N PHE A 117 -14.92 1.17 0.26
CA PHE A 117 -15.99 1.80 -0.50
C PHE A 117 -16.35 3.19 0.03
N SER A 118 -16.61 3.32 1.35
CA SER A 118 -17.07 4.58 1.93
C SER A 118 -16.06 5.71 1.77
N TYR A 119 -14.75 5.42 1.95
CA TYR A 119 -13.69 6.40 1.77
C TYR A 119 -13.52 6.81 0.30
N ILE A 120 -13.53 5.84 -0.62
CA ILE A 120 -13.40 6.12 -2.07
C ILE A 120 -14.63 6.89 -2.57
N ALA A 121 -15.85 6.42 -2.27
CA ALA A 121 -17.09 7.08 -2.68
C ALA A 121 -17.21 8.52 -2.14
N SER A 122 -16.88 8.71 -0.87
CA SER A 122 -16.87 10.04 -0.24
C SER A 122 -15.87 10.97 -0.93
N ARG A 123 -14.69 10.46 -1.29
CA ARG A 123 -13.61 11.25 -1.88
C ARG A 123 -13.87 11.62 -3.33
N LEU A 124 -14.46 10.71 -4.10
CA LEU A 124 -14.75 10.92 -5.52
C LEU A 124 -16.06 11.68 -5.75
N GLY A 125 -17.06 11.54 -4.88
CA GLY A 125 -18.40 12.14 -5.05
C GLY A 125 -19.18 11.60 -6.26
N LEU A 126 -18.77 10.46 -6.81
CA LEU A 126 -19.39 9.82 -7.99
C LEU A 126 -20.65 9.03 -7.59
N SER A 127 -21.53 8.78 -8.56
CA SER A 127 -22.59 7.78 -8.43
C SER A 127 -21.95 6.40 -8.24
N SER A 128 -22.19 5.80 -7.08
CA SER A 128 -21.39 4.68 -6.60
C SER A 128 -22.24 3.48 -6.22
N MET A 129 -21.78 2.27 -6.53
CA MET A 129 -22.46 1.03 -6.19
C MET A 129 -21.56 0.13 -5.34
N TYR A 130 -22.07 -0.26 -4.18
CA TYR A 130 -21.50 -1.25 -3.28
C TYR A 130 -22.20 -2.58 -3.51
N VAL A 131 -21.41 -3.66 -3.73
CA VAL A 131 -21.94 -5.01 -3.98
C VAL A 131 -21.37 -5.98 -2.97
N GLU A 132 -22.23 -6.72 -2.27
CA GLU A 132 -21.85 -7.74 -1.30
C GLU A 132 -22.90 -8.86 -1.26
N ARG A 133 -22.44 -10.10 -1.16
CA ARG A 133 -23.30 -11.30 -1.15
C ARG A 133 -23.98 -11.55 0.20
N GLN A 134 -23.36 -11.11 1.28
CA GLN A 134 -23.83 -11.34 2.64
C GLN A 134 -24.84 -10.26 3.05
N ALA A 135 -26.13 -10.63 3.13
CA ALA A 135 -27.22 -9.69 3.42
C ALA A 135 -27.00 -8.86 4.69
N HIS A 136 -26.49 -9.48 5.76
CA HIS A 136 -26.24 -8.77 7.02
C HIS A 136 -25.16 -7.68 6.90
N LEU A 137 -24.19 -7.83 5.98
CA LEU A 137 -23.21 -6.78 5.68
C LEU A 137 -23.83 -5.65 4.86
N CYS A 138 -24.69 -5.99 3.90
CA CYS A 138 -25.45 -5.01 3.14
C CYS A 138 -26.35 -4.15 4.03
N GLU A 139 -27.04 -4.76 5.00
CA GLU A 139 -27.86 -4.02 5.98
C GLU A 139 -27.03 -3.06 6.81
N ALA A 140 -25.90 -3.52 7.36
CA ALA A 140 -24.98 -2.68 8.12
C ALA A 140 -24.36 -1.57 7.26
N ALA A 141 -23.96 -1.88 6.03
CA ALA A 141 -23.38 -0.92 5.10
C ALA A 141 -24.39 0.18 4.74
N LYS A 142 -25.63 -0.18 4.42
CA LYS A 142 -26.71 0.77 4.11
C LYS A 142 -26.90 1.79 5.23
N GLU A 143 -27.03 1.31 6.46
CA GLU A 143 -27.20 2.20 7.63
C GLU A 143 -25.95 3.06 7.88
N ASN A 144 -24.75 2.49 7.72
CA ASN A 144 -23.52 3.25 7.87
C ASN A 144 -23.36 4.32 6.78
N PHE A 145 -23.69 4.03 5.52
CA PHE A 145 -23.61 4.99 4.43
C PHE A 145 -24.59 6.15 4.59
N GLU A 146 -25.81 5.88 5.08
CA GLU A 146 -26.75 6.94 5.45
C GLU A 146 -26.17 7.86 6.53
N ARG A 147 -25.57 7.30 7.59
CA ARG A 147 -24.91 8.05 8.68
C ARG A 147 -23.69 8.85 8.20
N LEU A 148 -22.94 8.32 7.23
CA LEU A 148 -21.82 8.99 6.61
C LEU A 148 -22.22 10.03 5.56
N GLY A 149 -23.53 10.12 5.24
CA GLY A 149 -24.04 11.08 4.26
C GLY A 149 -23.73 10.74 2.80
N LEU A 150 -23.46 9.46 2.49
CA LEU A 150 -23.19 8.98 1.13
C LEU A 150 -24.49 8.82 0.33
N LYS A 151 -25.08 9.94 -0.09
CA LYS A 151 -26.38 9.97 -0.75
C LYS A 151 -26.39 9.30 -2.13
N ASN A 152 -25.25 9.26 -2.81
CA ASN A 152 -25.08 8.70 -4.16
C ASN A 152 -24.60 7.23 -4.12
N ALA A 153 -24.70 6.56 -2.97
CA ALA A 153 -24.28 5.18 -2.80
C ALA A 153 -25.49 4.23 -2.88
N ILE A 154 -25.44 3.31 -3.82
CA ILE A 154 -26.42 2.24 -3.99
C ILE A 154 -25.84 0.96 -3.37
N VAL A 155 -26.62 0.27 -2.53
CA VAL A 155 -26.24 -1.01 -1.92
C VAL A 155 -26.96 -2.14 -2.64
N LYS A 156 -26.21 -3.09 -3.18
CA LYS A 156 -26.69 -4.31 -3.86
C LYS A 156 -26.31 -5.55 -3.06
N ASN A 157 -27.30 -6.35 -2.70
CA ASN A 157 -27.07 -7.66 -2.11
C ASN A 157 -27.10 -8.74 -3.21
N GLU A 158 -26.03 -8.81 -3.97
CA GLU A 158 -25.90 -9.65 -5.16
C GLU A 158 -24.48 -10.21 -5.29
N ASP A 159 -24.26 -11.07 -6.26
CA ASP A 159 -22.90 -11.51 -6.64
C ASP A 159 -22.23 -10.45 -7.49
N GLY A 160 -20.99 -10.05 -7.11
CA GLY A 160 -20.25 -9.01 -7.81
C GLY A 160 -19.97 -9.32 -9.28
N ILE A 161 -19.83 -10.59 -9.66
CA ILE A 161 -19.61 -11.02 -11.04
C ILE A 161 -20.89 -10.79 -11.87
N GLU A 162 -22.05 -11.19 -11.34
CA GLU A 162 -23.34 -10.98 -12.01
C GLU A 162 -23.63 -9.48 -12.20
N VAL A 163 -23.34 -8.67 -11.16
CA VAL A 163 -23.47 -7.23 -11.27
C VAL A 163 -22.50 -6.66 -12.31
N LEU A 164 -21.23 -7.10 -12.34
CA LEU A 164 -20.26 -6.67 -13.35
C LEU A 164 -20.80 -6.91 -14.76
N HIS A 165 -21.38 -8.08 -15.03
CA HIS A 165 -21.95 -8.41 -16.35
C HIS A 165 -23.05 -7.45 -16.77
N SER A 166 -23.84 -6.93 -15.82
CA SER A 166 -24.95 -6.01 -16.10
C SER A 166 -24.54 -4.55 -16.30
N LEU A 167 -23.40 -4.13 -15.75
CA LEU A 167 -22.90 -2.75 -15.87
C LEU A 167 -22.31 -2.48 -17.26
N LYS A 168 -22.33 -1.21 -17.67
CA LYS A 168 -21.82 -0.78 -18.97
C LYS A 168 -20.51 -0.01 -18.82
N GLU A 169 -20.58 1.31 -18.77
CA GLU A 169 -19.43 2.20 -18.69
C GLU A 169 -19.20 2.66 -17.25
N LEU A 170 -17.98 2.53 -16.77
CA LEU A 170 -17.55 2.85 -15.42
C LEU A 170 -16.30 3.73 -15.48
N LYS A 171 -16.11 4.55 -14.48
CA LYS A 171 -14.83 5.24 -14.26
C LYS A 171 -13.87 4.37 -13.44
N LEU A 172 -14.40 3.71 -12.42
CA LEU A 172 -13.59 2.92 -11.48
C LEU A 172 -14.29 1.62 -11.09
N ILE A 173 -13.53 0.53 -11.13
CA ILE A 173 -13.87 -0.72 -10.45
C ILE A 173 -12.86 -0.92 -9.30
N PHE A 174 -13.36 -1.20 -8.10
CA PHE A 174 -12.59 -1.69 -6.98
C PHE A 174 -12.97 -3.14 -6.71
N ILE A 175 -11.96 -3.98 -6.41
CA ILE A 175 -12.18 -5.40 -6.10
C ILE A 175 -11.13 -5.89 -5.11
N ASP A 176 -11.57 -6.57 -4.02
CA ASP A 176 -10.74 -7.19 -3.00
C ASP A 176 -11.04 -8.70 -2.97
N PRO A 177 -10.45 -9.51 -3.88
CA PRO A 177 -10.76 -10.91 -3.98
C PRO A 177 -10.28 -11.68 -2.75
N ALA A 178 -11.23 -12.38 -2.10
CA ALA A 178 -10.93 -13.21 -0.94
C ALA A 178 -10.15 -14.47 -1.33
N ARG A 179 -9.30 -14.97 -0.43
CA ARG A 179 -8.64 -16.26 -0.61
C ARG A 179 -9.65 -17.40 -0.53
N ARG A 180 -9.55 -18.39 -1.43
CA ARG A 180 -10.48 -19.54 -1.48
C ARG A 180 -10.32 -20.56 -0.37
N ASP A 181 -9.36 -20.42 0.53
CA ASP A 181 -8.92 -21.56 1.32
C ASP A 181 -9.62 -21.69 2.66
N ASP A 182 -10.63 -22.57 2.71
CA ASP A 182 -11.22 -23.11 3.94
C ASP A 182 -10.29 -24.09 4.67
N ALA A 183 -9.17 -24.51 4.05
CA ALA A 183 -8.25 -25.53 4.54
C ALA A 183 -6.91 -25.00 5.07
N GLY A 184 -6.69 -23.65 5.09
CA GLY A 184 -5.46 -23.04 5.64
C GLY A 184 -4.21 -23.16 4.76
N ASN A 185 -4.32 -23.58 3.50
CA ASN A 185 -3.19 -23.64 2.58
C ASN A 185 -2.77 -22.23 2.11
N LYS A 186 -1.50 -22.04 1.82
CA LYS A 186 -1.00 -20.76 1.32
C LYS A 186 -1.51 -20.52 -0.09
N VAL A 187 -2.32 -19.47 -0.26
CA VAL A 187 -2.66 -18.94 -1.59
C VAL A 187 -1.39 -18.36 -2.21
N VAL A 188 -1.04 -18.85 -3.39
CA VAL A 188 0.21 -18.49 -4.08
C VAL A 188 -0.06 -17.76 -5.40
N SER A 189 -1.29 -17.84 -5.95
CA SER A 189 -1.69 -17.34 -7.25
C SER A 189 -3.00 -16.54 -7.16
N LEU A 190 -3.22 -15.60 -8.08
CA LEU A 190 -4.49 -14.88 -8.20
C LEU A 190 -5.66 -15.81 -8.56
N LYS A 191 -5.38 -16.90 -9.27
CA LYS A 191 -6.38 -17.95 -9.62
C LYS A 191 -6.96 -18.65 -8.41
N ASP A 192 -6.25 -18.60 -7.28
CA ASP A 192 -6.70 -19.20 -6.01
C ASP A 192 -7.59 -18.23 -5.21
N CYS A 193 -7.90 -17.04 -5.75
CA CYS A 193 -8.78 -16.06 -5.14
C CYS A 193 -10.22 -16.15 -5.66
N THR A 194 -11.15 -15.60 -4.92
CA THR A 194 -12.57 -15.47 -5.33
C THR A 194 -13.01 -14.01 -5.12
N PRO A 195 -13.46 -13.32 -6.18
CA PRO A 195 -13.49 -13.73 -7.59
C PRO A 195 -12.10 -13.94 -8.20
N ASP A 196 -12.01 -14.78 -9.26
CA ASP A 196 -10.78 -14.96 -10.03
C ASP A 196 -10.58 -13.78 -10.99
N VAL A 197 -9.77 -12.81 -10.57
CA VAL A 197 -9.51 -11.59 -11.33
C VAL A 197 -8.77 -11.84 -12.65
N THR A 198 -8.08 -12.97 -12.79
CA THR A 198 -7.38 -13.31 -14.04
C THR A 198 -8.35 -13.62 -15.18
N VAL A 199 -9.55 -14.09 -14.85
CA VAL A 199 -10.62 -14.34 -15.81
C VAL A 199 -11.43 -13.07 -16.09
N LEU A 200 -11.64 -12.24 -15.07
CA LEU A 200 -12.49 -11.05 -15.15
C LEU A 200 -11.77 -9.81 -15.72
N GLN A 201 -10.43 -9.81 -15.77
CA GLN A 201 -9.66 -8.61 -16.10
C GLN A 201 -10.02 -7.98 -17.46
N GLU A 202 -10.26 -8.80 -18.50
CA GLU A 202 -10.61 -8.26 -19.83
C GLU A 202 -11.95 -7.52 -19.80
N GLU A 203 -12.96 -8.10 -19.14
CA GLU A 203 -14.26 -7.45 -19.00
C GLU A 203 -14.19 -6.19 -18.18
N MET A 204 -13.47 -6.21 -17.06
CA MET A 204 -13.28 -5.02 -16.20
C MET A 204 -12.59 -3.90 -16.98
N LEU A 205 -11.54 -4.21 -17.77
CA LEU A 205 -10.80 -3.23 -18.58
C LEU A 205 -11.60 -2.68 -19.76
N LEU A 206 -12.55 -3.46 -20.29
CA LEU A 206 -13.47 -2.98 -21.33
C LEU A 206 -14.51 -2.02 -20.77
N LYS A 207 -14.90 -2.18 -19.50
CA LYS A 207 -15.97 -1.42 -18.87
C LYS A 207 -15.49 -0.21 -18.06
N ALA A 208 -14.24 -0.21 -17.57
CA ALA A 208 -13.76 0.84 -16.69
C ALA A 208 -12.48 1.52 -17.18
N ASP A 209 -12.34 2.81 -16.84
CA ASP A 209 -11.11 3.56 -17.08
C ASP A 209 -9.96 3.03 -16.24
N TYR A 210 -10.27 2.70 -14.97
CA TYR A 210 -9.32 2.15 -14.00
C TYR A 210 -9.94 1.00 -13.23
N VAL A 211 -9.10 0.01 -12.91
CA VAL A 211 -9.43 -1.10 -12.01
C VAL A 211 -8.41 -1.11 -10.90
N ILE A 212 -8.84 -1.03 -9.65
CA ILE A 212 -7.99 -1.20 -8.47
C ILE A 212 -8.27 -2.57 -7.88
N ILE A 213 -7.24 -3.43 -7.86
CA ILE A 213 -7.29 -4.77 -7.25
C ILE A 213 -6.51 -4.71 -5.95
N LYS A 214 -7.18 -4.96 -4.82
CA LYS A 214 -6.54 -5.10 -3.52
C LYS A 214 -6.16 -6.55 -3.27
N LEU A 215 -4.94 -6.79 -2.82
CA LEU A 215 -4.39 -8.12 -2.62
C LEU A 215 -3.75 -8.25 -1.23
N SER A 216 -3.71 -9.47 -0.74
CA SER A 216 -2.99 -9.80 0.48
C SER A 216 -1.48 -9.48 0.35
N PRO A 217 -0.85 -8.91 1.41
CA PRO A 217 0.59 -8.66 1.41
C PRO A 217 1.44 -9.93 1.33
N MET A 218 0.85 -11.11 1.50
CA MET A 218 1.54 -12.39 1.38
C MET A 218 1.78 -12.81 -0.07
N LEU A 219 1.02 -12.26 -1.04
CA LEU A 219 1.21 -12.57 -2.46
C LEU A 219 2.51 -11.97 -2.99
N ASP A 220 3.16 -12.67 -3.90
CA ASP A 220 4.29 -12.15 -4.66
C ASP A 220 3.78 -11.20 -5.75
N TRP A 221 4.17 -9.93 -5.68
CA TRP A 221 3.66 -8.93 -6.61
C TRP A 221 4.20 -9.12 -8.04
N HIS A 222 5.42 -9.64 -8.22
CA HIS A 222 5.96 -9.94 -9.56
C HIS A 222 5.13 -11.04 -10.23
N ARG A 223 4.77 -12.06 -9.44
CA ARG A 223 3.89 -13.11 -9.94
C ARG A 223 2.50 -12.57 -10.25
N ALA A 224 1.95 -11.74 -9.37
CA ALA A 224 0.62 -11.16 -9.57
C ALA A 224 0.55 -10.34 -10.87
N ILE A 225 1.54 -9.49 -11.15
CA ILE A 225 1.57 -8.73 -12.41
C ILE A 225 1.80 -9.61 -13.65
N SER A 226 2.50 -10.74 -13.50
CA SER A 226 2.70 -11.67 -14.62
C SER A 226 1.43 -12.46 -15.01
N GLU A 227 0.45 -12.53 -14.11
CA GLU A 227 -0.85 -13.18 -14.33
C GLU A 227 -1.93 -12.20 -14.86
N LEU A 228 -1.62 -10.90 -14.95
CA LEU A 228 -2.53 -9.83 -15.37
C LEU A 228 -1.96 -9.04 -16.54
N SER A 229 -2.85 -8.40 -17.30
CA SER A 229 -2.51 -7.47 -18.37
C SER A 229 -2.79 -6.03 -17.94
N HIS A 230 -2.11 -5.07 -18.59
CA HIS A 230 -2.36 -3.64 -18.40
C HIS A 230 -2.18 -3.12 -16.96
N VAL A 231 -1.35 -3.76 -16.15
CA VAL A 231 -0.95 -3.24 -14.84
C VAL A 231 -0.08 -2.01 -15.06
N ARG A 232 -0.46 -0.89 -14.45
CA ARG A 232 0.24 0.40 -14.54
C ARG A 232 0.99 0.75 -13.28
N GLU A 233 0.40 0.39 -12.15
CA GLU A 233 0.97 0.72 -10.86
C GLU A 233 0.85 -0.47 -9.90
N VAL A 234 1.89 -0.63 -9.09
CA VAL A 234 1.92 -1.52 -7.92
C VAL A 234 2.13 -0.66 -6.70
N HIS A 235 1.23 -0.73 -5.73
CA HIS A 235 1.37 -0.04 -4.45
C HIS A 235 1.57 -1.06 -3.35
N ILE A 236 2.69 -0.95 -2.64
CA ILE A 236 3.05 -1.78 -1.50
C ILE A 236 2.89 -0.93 -0.26
N ILE A 237 1.83 -1.20 0.51
CA ILE A 237 1.43 -0.36 1.62
C ILE A 237 1.80 -1.02 2.94
N SER A 238 2.57 -0.31 3.75
CA SER A 238 2.97 -0.70 5.09
C SER A 238 2.53 0.35 6.10
N VAL A 239 2.13 -0.10 7.27
CA VAL A 239 1.78 0.73 8.43
C VAL A 239 2.58 0.23 9.62
N ASN A 240 3.24 1.13 10.35
CA ASN A 240 4.12 0.78 11.46
C ASN A 240 5.21 -0.25 11.08
N ASN A 241 5.76 -0.12 9.88
CA ASN A 241 6.77 -1.03 9.31
C ASN A 241 6.30 -2.49 9.14
N GLU A 242 5.01 -2.70 8.91
CA GLU A 242 4.40 -3.99 8.59
C GLU A 242 3.60 -3.86 7.29
N CYS A 243 3.91 -4.70 6.29
CA CYS A 243 3.21 -4.69 5.01
C CYS A 243 1.75 -5.16 5.22
N LYS A 244 0.79 -4.30 4.90
CA LYS A 244 -0.64 -4.53 5.14
C LYS A 244 -1.38 -5.00 3.91
N GLU A 245 -1.09 -4.42 2.74
CA GLU A 245 -1.78 -4.74 1.50
C GLU A 245 -0.94 -4.41 0.27
N LEU A 246 -1.29 -5.03 -0.85
CA LEU A 246 -0.84 -4.68 -2.18
C LEU A 246 -2.03 -4.14 -2.96
N LEU A 247 -1.83 -3.06 -3.73
CA LEU A 247 -2.82 -2.62 -4.71
C LEU A 247 -2.19 -2.69 -6.10
N LEU A 248 -2.94 -3.20 -7.04
CA LEU A 248 -2.62 -3.15 -8.47
C LEU A 248 -3.60 -2.23 -9.17
N VAL A 249 -3.09 -1.27 -9.91
CA VAL A 249 -3.90 -0.39 -10.75
C VAL A 249 -3.77 -0.84 -12.20
N LEU A 250 -4.88 -1.22 -12.81
CA LEU A 250 -4.96 -1.60 -14.20
C LEU A 250 -5.67 -0.51 -15.01
N SER A 251 -5.19 -0.27 -16.22
CA SER A 251 -5.87 0.61 -17.19
C SER A 251 -5.44 0.25 -18.61
N ALA A 252 -6.40 0.13 -19.52
CA ALA A 252 -6.13 -0.01 -20.94
C ALA A 252 -5.79 1.34 -21.62
N ARG A 253 -5.99 2.47 -20.94
CA ARG A 253 -5.58 3.80 -21.39
C ARG A 253 -4.06 3.97 -21.29
N ASN A 254 -3.49 4.85 -22.10
CA ASN A 254 -2.05 5.19 -22.09
C ASN A 254 -1.12 3.98 -22.27
N MET A 255 -1.32 3.26 -23.36
CA MET A 255 -0.44 2.18 -23.78
C MET A 255 0.97 2.74 -24.08
N GLY A 256 1.94 2.48 -23.19
CA GLY A 256 3.33 2.88 -23.37
C GLY A 256 4.01 3.47 -22.13
N GLU A 257 3.28 3.66 -21.04
CA GLU A 257 3.89 4.03 -19.77
C GLU A 257 4.52 2.81 -19.06
N ASN A 258 5.69 3.02 -18.44
CA ASN A 258 6.37 1.99 -17.65
C ASN A 258 5.58 1.69 -16.38
N LEU A 259 5.67 0.45 -15.91
CA LEU A 259 5.12 0.04 -14.64
C LEU A 259 5.77 0.83 -13.50
N ARG A 260 4.97 1.50 -12.68
CA ARG A 260 5.43 2.25 -11.50
C ARG A 260 5.21 1.45 -10.22
N ILE A 261 6.20 1.48 -9.35
CA ILE A 261 6.18 0.81 -8.05
C ILE A 261 6.22 1.86 -6.94
N TYR A 262 5.17 1.90 -6.14
CA TYR A 262 5.00 2.79 -5.00
C TYR A 262 5.20 2.02 -3.70
N CYS A 263 6.22 2.40 -2.92
CA CYS A 263 6.51 1.82 -1.62
C CYS A 263 6.14 2.82 -0.54
N ILE A 264 5.11 2.53 0.22
CA ILE A 264 4.57 3.41 1.24
C ILE A 264 4.74 2.76 2.62
N ASN A 265 5.25 3.53 3.58
CA ASN A 265 5.29 3.12 4.98
C ASN A 265 5.00 4.33 5.87
N ASP A 266 3.80 4.40 6.42
CA ASP A 266 3.33 5.58 7.15
C ASP A 266 3.53 6.86 6.30
N ALA A 267 4.30 7.83 6.79
CA ALA A 267 4.64 9.07 6.08
C ALA A 267 5.83 8.93 5.11
N GLN A 268 6.47 7.76 5.05
CA GLN A 268 7.58 7.53 4.13
C GLN A 268 7.05 7.01 2.80
N SER A 269 7.55 7.58 1.71
CA SER A 269 7.23 7.13 0.37
C SER A 269 8.48 7.02 -0.50
N PHE A 270 8.46 6.04 -1.39
CA PHE A 270 9.50 5.83 -2.38
C PHE A 270 8.86 5.32 -3.66
N VAL A 271 9.22 5.89 -4.80
CA VAL A 271 8.71 5.48 -6.10
C VAL A 271 9.84 5.20 -7.05
N CYS A 272 9.73 4.14 -7.80
CA CYS A 272 10.59 3.82 -8.94
C CYS A 272 9.73 3.21 -10.05
N ASP A 273 10.29 3.06 -11.22
CA ASP A 273 9.67 2.30 -12.29
C ASP A 273 10.45 1.01 -12.59
N GLU A 274 9.88 0.19 -13.47
CA GLU A 274 10.48 -1.08 -13.87
C GLU A 274 11.84 -0.89 -14.55
N LEU A 275 12.00 0.16 -15.36
CA LEU A 275 13.27 0.46 -16.03
C LEU A 275 14.34 0.89 -15.01
N ASP A 276 13.97 1.67 -14.00
CA ASP A 276 14.86 1.99 -12.87
C ASP A 276 15.37 0.71 -12.21
N MET A 277 14.45 -0.26 -11.97
CA MET A 277 14.82 -1.52 -11.31
C MET A 277 15.72 -2.40 -12.17
N GLU A 278 15.49 -2.46 -13.48
CA GLU A 278 16.32 -3.23 -14.42
C GLU A 278 17.71 -2.61 -14.63
N ALA A 279 17.77 -1.28 -14.72
CA ALA A 279 19.02 -0.56 -14.98
C ALA A 279 19.93 -0.48 -13.76
N SER A 280 19.36 -0.44 -12.54
CA SER A 280 20.14 -0.19 -11.33
C SER A 280 20.81 -1.44 -10.77
N GLN A 281 21.98 -1.23 -10.17
CA GLN A 281 22.76 -2.29 -9.54
C GLN A 281 23.03 -1.99 -8.06
N VAL A 282 22.97 -3.04 -7.26
CA VAL A 282 23.34 -2.94 -5.84
C VAL A 282 24.85 -2.77 -5.72
N LYS A 283 25.28 -1.66 -5.14
CA LYS A 283 26.68 -1.46 -4.75
C LYS A 283 26.94 -2.21 -3.45
N ILE A 284 27.89 -3.12 -3.43
CA ILE A 284 28.27 -3.88 -2.24
C ILE A 284 29.34 -3.13 -1.45
N ALA A 285 29.21 -3.13 -0.13
CA ALA A 285 30.19 -2.55 0.78
C ALA A 285 31.50 -3.38 0.79
N PRO A 286 32.65 -2.74 1.05
CA PRO A 286 33.88 -3.48 1.30
C PRO A 286 33.74 -4.34 2.57
N SER A 287 34.50 -5.42 2.66
CA SER A 287 34.49 -6.31 3.84
C SER A 287 34.97 -5.62 5.12
N THR A 288 35.81 -4.57 4.99
CA THR A 288 36.18 -3.72 6.11
C THR A 288 35.23 -2.54 6.22
N LEU A 289 34.51 -2.43 7.32
CA LEU A 289 33.53 -1.36 7.56
C LEU A 289 34.10 -0.17 8.31
N GLU A 290 35.43 -0.03 8.40
CA GLU A 290 36.11 1.00 9.18
C GLU A 290 35.74 2.43 8.79
N GLU A 291 35.43 2.66 7.52
CA GLU A 291 35.03 3.96 7.00
C GLU A 291 33.52 4.21 7.04
N MET A 292 32.72 3.19 7.37
CA MET A 292 31.27 3.29 7.39
C MET A 292 30.80 3.79 8.74
N GLN A 293 30.07 4.91 8.74
CA GLN A 293 29.60 5.55 9.96
C GLN A 293 28.09 5.36 10.20
N TYR A 294 27.34 5.06 9.16
CA TYR A 294 25.88 4.93 9.23
C TYR A 294 25.42 3.59 8.67
N LEU A 295 24.38 3.04 9.29
CA LEU A 295 23.68 1.83 8.85
C LEU A 295 22.20 2.16 8.65
N TYR A 296 21.63 1.62 7.58
CA TYR A 296 20.23 1.83 7.21
C TYR A 296 19.53 0.50 7.00
N GLU A 297 18.32 0.41 7.51
CA GLU A 297 17.43 -0.72 7.30
C GLU A 297 16.19 -0.23 6.54
N PRO A 298 15.99 -0.64 5.26
CA PRO A 298 14.81 -0.27 4.48
C PRO A 298 13.52 -0.65 5.20
N ASN A 299 12.47 0.13 5.02
CA ASN A 299 11.17 -0.18 5.59
C ASN A 299 10.51 -1.41 4.92
N ALA A 300 9.40 -1.88 5.50
CA ALA A 300 8.76 -3.13 5.07
C ALA A 300 8.25 -3.10 3.62
N SER A 301 7.78 -1.95 3.12
CA SER A 301 7.34 -1.84 1.73
C SER A 301 8.49 -1.98 0.74
N LEU A 302 9.64 -1.38 1.02
CA LEU A 302 10.86 -1.52 0.22
C LEU A 302 11.43 -2.93 0.27
N MET A 303 11.38 -3.56 1.44
CA MET A 303 11.78 -4.97 1.59
C MET A 303 10.91 -5.88 0.74
N LYS A 304 9.63 -5.59 0.62
CA LYS A 304 8.67 -6.32 -0.21
C LYS A 304 8.86 -6.01 -1.70
N ALA A 305 9.16 -4.75 -2.05
CA ALA A 305 9.38 -4.32 -3.43
C ALA A 305 10.65 -4.94 -4.05
N GLY A 306 11.72 -5.10 -3.26
CA GLY A 306 12.98 -5.61 -3.76
C GLY A 306 13.81 -4.61 -4.57
N CYS A 307 13.49 -3.30 -4.56
CA CYS A 307 14.14 -2.25 -5.35
C CYS A 307 15.50 -1.80 -4.77
N PHE A 308 16.32 -2.77 -4.35
CA PHE A 308 17.59 -2.50 -3.65
C PHE A 308 18.66 -1.84 -4.53
N GLY A 309 18.67 -2.11 -5.84
CA GLY A 309 19.55 -1.43 -6.78
C GLY A 309 19.25 0.05 -6.84
N VAL A 310 17.97 0.40 -7.02
CA VAL A 310 17.52 1.80 -7.07
C VAL A 310 17.83 2.54 -5.76
N LEU A 311 17.63 1.89 -4.61
CA LEU A 311 18.02 2.44 -3.31
C LEU A 311 19.53 2.71 -3.25
N SER A 312 20.34 1.74 -3.68
CA SER A 312 21.80 1.84 -3.67
C SER A 312 22.32 3.02 -4.50
N GLU A 313 21.74 3.23 -5.68
CA GLU A 313 22.13 4.31 -6.58
C GLU A 313 21.60 5.68 -6.13
N ARG A 314 20.31 5.77 -5.81
CA ARG A 314 19.64 7.03 -5.45
C ARG A 314 20.20 7.66 -4.18
N TYR A 315 20.58 6.84 -3.21
CA TYR A 315 21.13 7.29 -1.94
C TYR A 315 22.65 7.13 -1.80
N ASP A 316 23.32 6.70 -2.85
CA ASP A 316 24.77 6.32 -2.83
C ASP A 316 25.12 5.44 -1.61
N ALA A 317 24.22 4.53 -1.27
CA ALA A 317 24.37 3.60 -0.16
C ALA A 317 24.87 2.24 -0.64
N ARG A 318 25.66 1.54 0.19
CA ARG A 318 26.23 0.23 -0.14
C ARG A 318 25.59 -0.85 0.70
N MET A 319 25.13 -1.92 0.11
CA MET A 319 24.58 -3.06 0.86
C MET A 319 25.72 -3.91 1.45
N LEU A 320 25.59 -4.35 2.69
CA LEU A 320 26.63 -5.11 3.39
C LEU A 320 26.96 -6.43 2.71
N SER A 321 25.94 -7.12 2.21
CA SER A 321 26.08 -8.30 1.35
C SER A 321 24.78 -8.54 0.59
N LYS A 322 24.82 -9.34 -0.45
CA LYS A 322 23.69 -9.58 -1.37
C LYS A 322 22.38 -9.98 -0.67
N ASN A 323 22.46 -10.66 0.47
CA ASN A 323 21.28 -11.16 1.20
C ASN A 323 21.07 -10.46 2.56
N SER A 324 21.84 -9.41 2.87
CA SER A 324 21.73 -8.70 4.14
C SER A 324 20.56 -7.72 4.17
N HIS A 325 20.29 -7.07 3.03
CA HIS A 325 19.33 -5.97 2.87
C HIS A 325 19.54 -4.82 3.89
N LEU A 326 20.77 -4.71 4.40
CA LEU A 326 21.25 -3.60 5.24
C LEU A 326 22.21 -2.76 4.42
N PHE A 327 22.02 -1.44 4.49
CA PHE A 327 22.84 -0.49 3.75
C PHE A 327 23.75 0.29 4.70
N VAL A 328 24.88 0.75 4.19
CA VAL A 328 25.83 1.57 4.94
C VAL A 328 26.30 2.74 4.09
N SER A 329 26.68 3.83 4.75
CA SER A 329 27.33 4.99 4.14
C SER A 329 28.39 5.59 5.05
N ARG A 330 29.28 6.43 4.47
CA ARG A 330 30.26 7.23 5.21
C ARG A 330 29.58 8.47 5.83
N GLU A 331 28.75 9.12 5.06
CA GLU A 331 28.04 10.34 5.45
C GLU A 331 26.56 10.02 5.75
N PRO A 332 25.88 10.86 6.56
CA PRO A 332 24.48 10.66 6.85
C PRO A 332 23.61 10.87 5.60
N ILE A 333 22.68 9.97 5.37
CA ILE A 333 21.70 10.07 4.28
C ILE A 333 20.43 10.71 4.85
N ALA A 334 20.09 11.90 4.36
CA ALA A 334 18.84 12.56 4.72
C ALA A 334 17.64 11.79 4.13
N ALA A 335 16.59 11.63 4.94
CA ALA A 335 15.31 11.05 4.53
C ALA A 335 15.42 9.67 3.86
N PHE A 336 16.34 8.81 4.33
CA PHE A 336 16.36 7.41 3.89
C PHE A 336 15.02 6.74 4.23
N PRO A 337 14.36 6.06 3.29
CA PRO A 337 13.05 5.46 3.53
C PRO A 337 13.15 4.16 4.35
N GLY A 338 13.30 4.30 5.65
CA GLY A 338 13.54 3.23 6.59
C GLY A 338 14.03 3.73 7.94
N ARG A 339 14.82 2.93 8.62
CA ARG A 339 15.44 3.27 9.89
C ARG A 339 16.92 3.59 9.69
N SER A 340 17.39 4.66 10.30
CA SER A 340 18.78 5.14 10.24
C SER A 340 19.47 4.96 11.60
N PHE A 341 20.72 4.53 11.56
CA PHE A 341 21.52 4.26 12.76
C PHE A 341 22.95 4.77 12.55
N ARG A 342 23.55 5.26 13.64
CA ARG A 342 24.97 5.58 13.68
C ARG A 342 25.75 4.35 14.18
N ILE A 343 26.79 3.94 13.47
CA ILE A 343 27.64 2.81 13.82
C ILE A 343 28.57 3.25 14.96
N ILE A 344 28.56 2.51 16.08
CA ILE A 344 29.42 2.70 17.23
C ILE A 344 30.65 1.80 17.13
N ALA A 345 30.41 0.53 16.75
CA ALA A 345 31.48 -0.46 16.61
C ALA A 345 31.02 -1.60 15.68
N VAL A 346 32.01 -2.25 15.06
CA VAL A 346 31.84 -3.52 14.35
C VAL A 346 32.68 -4.56 15.08
N SER A 347 32.06 -5.67 15.45
CA SER A 347 32.72 -6.76 16.16
C SER A 347 32.64 -8.04 15.38
N SER A 348 33.75 -8.75 15.25
CA SER A 348 33.68 -10.15 14.85
C SER A 348 32.99 -10.97 15.96
N PHE A 349 32.57 -12.20 15.63
CA PHE A 349 31.87 -13.05 16.60
C PHE A 349 32.83 -13.81 17.55
N ASN A 350 33.98 -13.22 17.86
CA ASN A 350 34.93 -13.81 18.83
C ASN A 350 34.74 -13.24 20.24
N LYS A 351 35.07 -14.06 21.26
CA LYS A 351 34.82 -13.72 22.67
C LYS A 351 35.55 -12.45 23.15
N LYS A 352 36.76 -12.19 22.62
CA LYS A 352 37.60 -11.08 23.09
C LYS A 352 37.03 -9.75 22.60
N GLU A 353 36.68 -9.65 21.33
CA GLU A 353 36.08 -8.46 20.75
C GLU A 353 34.66 -8.20 21.31
N LEU A 354 33.84 -9.26 21.42
CA LEU A 354 32.52 -9.16 22.02
C LEU A 354 32.59 -8.61 23.46
N LYS A 355 33.53 -9.11 24.27
CA LYS A 355 33.73 -8.60 25.64
C LYS A 355 34.16 -7.13 25.64
N HIS A 356 34.96 -6.72 24.70
CA HIS A 356 35.41 -5.32 24.55
C HIS A 356 34.28 -4.40 24.13
N HIS A 357 33.62 -4.69 23.01
CA HIS A 357 32.63 -3.82 22.41
C HIS A 357 31.27 -3.81 23.14
N LEU A 358 30.95 -4.87 23.87
CA LEU A 358 29.71 -4.96 24.65
C LEU A 358 29.92 -4.62 26.16
N ALA A 359 31.12 -4.16 26.54
CA ALA A 359 31.38 -3.77 27.90
C ALA A 359 30.42 -2.68 28.40
N GLY A 360 29.71 -2.93 29.49
CA GLY A 360 28.71 -2.00 30.04
C GLY A 360 27.33 -2.06 29.40
N ILE A 361 27.15 -2.74 28.26
CA ILE A 361 25.85 -2.91 27.60
C ILE A 361 25.12 -4.09 28.26
N THR A 362 23.96 -3.84 28.87
CA THR A 362 23.14 -4.87 29.52
C THR A 362 21.82 -5.14 28.76
N LYS A 363 21.42 -4.22 27.88
CA LYS A 363 20.20 -4.30 27.05
C LYS A 363 20.54 -3.88 25.63
N ALA A 364 19.95 -4.54 24.65
CA ALA A 364 20.02 -4.14 23.25
C ALA A 364 18.85 -4.70 22.43
N ASN A 365 18.46 -3.97 21.42
CA ASN A 365 17.54 -4.40 20.36
C ASN A 365 18.35 -5.19 19.32
N ILE A 366 18.10 -6.49 19.19
CA ILE A 366 18.86 -7.36 18.31
C ILE A 366 18.04 -7.68 17.07
N ALA A 367 18.64 -7.47 15.90
CA ALA A 367 18.12 -7.90 14.59
C ALA A 367 19.12 -8.83 13.89
N THR A 368 18.61 -9.81 13.16
CA THR A 368 19.43 -10.71 12.34
C THR A 368 19.08 -10.57 10.87
N ARG A 369 20.09 -10.46 10.02
CA ARG A 369 19.98 -10.42 8.57
C ARG A 369 21.06 -11.31 7.94
N ASN A 370 20.66 -12.39 7.28
CA ASN A 370 21.59 -13.35 6.71
C ASN A 370 22.64 -13.82 7.75
N PHE A 371 22.20 -14.33 8.88
CA PHE A 371 23.05 -14.73 10.00
C PHE A 371 22.65 -16.13 10.51
N PRO A 372 23.61 -16.98 10.93
CA PRO A 372 23.32 -18.39 11.27
C PRO A 372 22.57 -18.60 12.57
N PHE A 373 22.47 -17.56 13.45
CA PHE A 373 21.75 -17.67 14.71
C PHE A 373 20.51 -16.81 14.74
N SER A 374 19.46 -17.32 15.39
CA SER A 374 18.26 -16.55 15.68
C SER A 374 18.51 -15.45 16.71
N VAL A 375 17.62 -14.45 16.77
CA VAL A 375 17.66 -13.39 17.79
C VAL A 375 17.67 -13.97 19.21
N ALA A 376 16.89 -15.01 19.49
CA ALA A 376 16.82 -15.66 20.80
C ALA A 376 18.14 -16.33 21.20
N GLU A 377 18.81 -17.01 20.26
CA GLU A 377 20.13 -17.62 20.48
C GLU A 377 21.21 -16.57 20.72
N LEU A 378 21.22 -15.49 19.90
CA LEU A 378 22.16 -14.39 20.08
C LEU A 378 21.99 -13.72 21.44
N ARG A 379 20.75 -13.41 21.82
CA ARG A 379 20.43 -12.82 23.11
C ARG A 379 20.99 -13.64 24.28
N LYS A 380 20.84 -14.95 24.20
CA LYS A 380 21.36 -15.90 25.18
C LYS A 380 22.90 -15.93 25.23
N ARG A 381 23.56 -15.94 24.06
CA ARG A 381 25.03 -15.96 23.91
C ARG A 381 25.66 -14.64 24.39
N LEU A 382 25.06 -13.51 24.03
CA LEU A 382 25.55 -12.18 24.37
C LEU A 382 25.17 -11.75 25.80
N LYS A 383 24.25 -12.49 26.46
CA LYS A 383 23.71 -12.21 27.80
C LYS A 383 23.06 -10.82 27.89
N LEU A 384 22.38 -10.39 26.84
CA LEU A 384 21.70 -9.10 26.77
C LEU A 384 20.20 -9.25 27.01
N LYS A 385 19.60 -8.30 27.71
CA LYS A 385 18.15 -8.14 27.82
C LYS A 385 17.62 -7.35 26.63
N ASP A 386 16.30 -7.44 26.39
CA ASP A 386 15.65 -6.70 25.34
C ASP A 386 15.49 -5.21 25.65
N GLY A 387 15.51 -4.35 24.60
CA GLY A 387 15.31 -2.91 24.70
C GLY A 387 16.59 -2.12 24.95
N GLY A 388 16.45 -0.86 25.36
CA GLY A 388 17.54 0.11 25.52
C GLY A 388 17.84 0.88 24.22
N GLU A 389 18.86 1.72 24.26
CA GLU A 389 19.22 2.63 23.16
C GLU A 389 20.14 1.98 22.11
N ILE A 390 20.73 0.84 22.43
CA ILE A 390 21.66 0.13 21.54
C ILE A 390 20.89 -0.83 20.62
N TYR A 391 21.27 -0.82 19.35
CA TYR A 391 20.80 -1.76 18.34
C TYR A 391 21.98 -2.59 17.84
N ILE A 392 21.79 -3.89 17.71
CA ILE A 392 22.81 -4.83 17.22
C ILE A 392 22.25 -5.55 16.01
N PHE A 393 22.89 -5.31 14.86
CA PHE A 393 22.59 -6.00 13.61
C PHE A 393 23.60 -7.12 13.41
N ALA A 394 23.17 -8.36 13.56
CA ALA A 394 23.99 -9.54 13.24
C ALA A 394 23.80 -9.90 11.78
N THR A 395 24.91 -9.88 11.02
CA THR A 395 24.87 -10.10 9.58
C THR A 395 26.12 -10.79 9.07
N THR A 396 26.07 -11.24 7.82
CA THR A 396 27.21 -11.80 7.08
C THR A 396 27.64 -10.81 6.01
N LEU A 397 28.90 -10.47 5.96
CA LEU A 397 29.48 -9.56 5.00
C LEU A 397 29.72 -10.25 3.64
N SER A 398 30.24 -9.50 2.65
CA SER A 398 30.48 -9.99 1.30
C SER A 398 31.59 -11.05 1.21
N ASP A 399 32.51 -11.10 2.18
CA ASP A 399 33.57 -12.11 2.32
C ASP A 399 33.17 -13.32 3.19
N GLU A 400 31.84 -13.44 3.45
CA GLU A 400 31.24 -14.49 4.30
C GLU A 400 31.59 -14.38 5.79
N SER A 401 32.26 -13.33 6.24
CA SER A 401 32.55 -13.11 7.66
C SER A 401 31.26 -12.73 8.41
N HIS A 402 31.11 -13.26 9.62
CA HIS A 402 29.99 -12.97 10.52
C HIS A 402 30.35 -11.83 11.46
N VAL A 403 29.54 -10.77 11.43
CA VAL A 403 29.79 -9.58 12.24
C VAL A 403 28.55 -9.16 13.02
N LEU A 404 28.79 -8.44 14.12
CA LEU A 404 27.80 -7.67 14.85
C LEU A 404 28.08 -6.18 14.62
N VAL A 405 27.18 -5.50 13.95
CA VAL A 405 27.23 -4.04 13.84
C VAL A 405 26.47 -3.43 15.00
N ILE A 406 27.19 -2.79 15.91
CA ILE A 406 26.65 -2.18 17.12
C ILE A 406 26.37 -0.72 16.82
N THR A 407 25.12 -0.29 17.05
CA THR A 407 24.63 1.01 16.59
C THR A 407 23.75 1.66 17.64
N GLU A 408 23.52 2.96 17.47
CA GLU A 408 22.46 3.73 18.13
C GLU A 408 21.58 4.41 17.04
N LYS A 409 20.39 4.87 17.40
CA LYS A 409 19.56 5.64 16.45
C LYS A 409 20.29 6.91 16.01
N ALA A 410 20.28 7.22 14.70
CA ALA A 410 20.82 8.43 14.12
C ALA A 410 19.85 9.60 14.27
#